data_8380019064ba4da3d67baff3975feec9
#
_entry.id   8380019064ba4da3d67baff3975feec9
#
_cell.length_a   1.000
_cell.length_b   1.000
_cell.length_c   1.000
_cell.angle_alpha   90.00
_cell.angle_beta   90.00
_cell.angle_gamma   90.00
#
_symmetry.space_group_name_H-M   'P 1'
#
loop_
_entity.id
_entity.type
_entity.pdbx_description
1 polymer ?
#
loop_
_entity_poly.entity_id
_entity_poly.type
_entity_poly.pdbx_seq_one_letter_code
_entity_poly.pdbx_strand_id
1 'polypeptide(L)'
;VAWAIQTDVTDERQVERLFDETVSRYGRVDILVNNAGLFGGGRVAETSTREFDEVMNVNLRGTFFCCRAGFRVMRQQGGGVVLNMSSVAGVQAWAGTGVYSASKHGIMALTKALADEGRPYNIKVSAICPAGVADELVDASMDERLRSEKIDPFDVAEAAIFLATLGKYAVVHQLVIDRLGADW
;
A
#
# COMPACT_ATOMS: atom_id res chain seq x y z
N VAL A 1 10.93 15.47 -13.16
CA VAL A 1 9.77 16.36 -13.16
C VAL A 1 8.61 15.62 -12.55
N ALA A 2 8.03 16.14 -11.46
CA ALA A 2 6.83 15.59 -10.85
C ALA A 2 5.57 16.23 -11.46
N TRP A 3 4.51 15.45 -11.58
CA TRP A 3 3.20 15.92 -11.99
C TRP A 3 2.14 15.36 -11.03
N ALA A 4 1.30 16.24 -10.48
CA ALA A 4 0.26 15.86 -9.53
C ALA A 4 -1.10 15.81 -10.22
N ILE A 5 -1.82 14.72 -9.99
CA ILE A 5 -3.21 14.53 -10.42
C ILE A 5 -4.03 14.26 -9.16
N GLN A 6 -4.94 15.18 -8.84
CA GLN A 6 -5.86 14.95 -7.72
C GLN A 6 -6.76 13.76 -8.01
N THR A 7 -6.71 12.76 -7.13
CA THR A 7 -7.41 11.49 -7.31
C THR A 7 -7.91 10.96 -5.98
N ASP A 8 -9.21 10.69 -5.89
CA ASP A 8 -9.78 9.89 -4.82
C ASP A 8 -9.71 8.41 -5.22
N VAL A 9 -8.92 7.62 -4.50
CA VAL A 9 -8.74 6.19 -4.81
C VAL A 9 -10.01 5.36 -4.59
N THR A 10 -11.01 5.89 -3.88
CA THR A 10 -12.31 5.23 -3.69
C THR A 10 -13.26 5.39 -4.88
N ASP A 11 -12.96 6.33 -5.78
CA ASP A 11 -13.69 6.56 -7.03
C ASP A 11 -12.95 5.91 -8.21
N GLU A 12 -13.50 4.81 -8.71
CA GLU A 12 -12.94 4.05 -9.82
C GLU A 12 -12.69 4.89 -11.07
N ARG A 13 -13.57 5.85 -11.39
CA ARG A 13 -13.42 6.70 -12.58
C ARG A 13 -12.22 7.63 -12.44
N GLN A 14 -11.97 8.16 -11.25
CA GLN A 14 -10.79 9.00 -11.00
C GLN A 14 -9.51 8.18 -11.09
N VAL A 15 -9.52 6.94 -10.60
CA VAL A 15 -8.39 6.02 -10.76
C VAL A 15 -8.13 5.72 -12.24
N GLU A 16 -9.15 5.37 -13.02
CA GLU A 16 -8.99 5.12 -14.45
C GLU A 16 -8.43 6.36 -15.17
N ARG A 17 -8.97 7.54 -14.90
CA ARG A 17 -8.45 8.81 -15.44
C ARG A 17 -6.97 9.03 -15.08
N LEU A 18 -6.55 8.74 -13.84
CA LEU A 18 -5.14 8.86 -13.42
C LEU A 18 -4.21 8.05 -14.32
N PHE A 19 -4.57 6.81 -14.61
CA PHE A 19 -3.75 5.95 -15.48
C PHE A 19 -3.79 6.39 -16.94
N ASP A 20 -4.97 6.78 -17.47
CA ASP A 20 -5.12 7.27 -18.84
C ASP A 20 -4.28 8.54 -19.08
N GLU A 21 -4.34 9.50 -18.17
CA GLU A 21 -3.55 10.73 -18.24
C GLU A 21 -2.06 10.45 -18.10
N THR A 22 -1.66 9.51 -17.23
CA THR A 22 -0.26 9.11 -17.05
C THR A 22 0.28 8.46 -18.32
N VAL A 23 -0.47 7.53 -18.92
CA VAL A 23 -0.07 6.85 -20.17
C VAL A 23 -0.06 7.84 -21.34
N SER A 24 -1.05 8.74 -21.44
CA SER A 24 -1.08 9.77 -22.45
C SER A 24 0.16 10.67 -22.40
N ARG A 25 0.65 10.99 -21.20
CA ARG A 25 1.77 11.91 -21.01
C ARG A 25 3.14 11.24 -21.12
N TYR A 26 3.30 10.04 -20.54
CA TYR A 26 4.59 9.38 -20.39
C TYR A 26 4.71 8.08 -21.20
N GLY A 27 3.64 7.60 -21.78
CA GLY A 27 3.60 6.40 -22.62
C GLY A 27 3.54 5.09 -21.83
N ARG A 28 3.83 5.11 -20.52
CA ARG A 28 3.95 3.89 -19.69
C ARG A 28 3.80 4.15 -18.19
N VAL A 29 3.65 3.09 -17.42
CA VAL A 29 3.71 3.07 -15.97
C VAL A 29 4.69 1.96 -15.55
N ASP A 30 5.89 2.32 -15.10
CA ASP A 30 6.93 1.36 -14.73
C ASP A 30 6.76 0.85 -13.29
N ILE A 31 6.39 1.75 -12.39
CA ILE A 31 6.26 1.47 -10.96
C ILE A 31 4.94 2.07 -10.48
N LEU A 32 4.12 1.25 -9.84
CA LEU A 32 2.93 1.67 -9.11
C LEU A 32 3.16 1.47 -7.61
N VAL A 33 3.02 2.54 -6.84
CA VAL A 33 3.08 2.48 -5.37
C VAL A 33 1.69 2.81 -4.81
N ASN A 34 0.99 1.83 -4.30
CA ASN A 34 -0.28 1.99 -3.63
C ASN A 34 -0.06 2.33 -2.16
N ASN A 35 0.10 3.63 -1.87
CA ASN A 35 0.40 4.14 -0.54
C ASN A 35 -0.83 4.71 0.18
N ALA A 36 -1.87 5.12 -0.53
CA ALA A 36 -3.06 5.69 0.08
C ALA A 36 -3.68 4.73 1.12
N GLY A 37 -3.96 5.23 2.31
CA GLY A 37 -4.50 4.41 3.37
C GLY A 37 -4.96 5.23 4.57
N LEU A 38 -5.89 4.65 5.33
CA LEU A 38 -6.40 5.18 6.57
C LEU A 38 -6.13 4.18 7.70
N PHE A 39 -5.75 4.67 8.86
CA PHE A 39 -5.88 3.95 10.11
C PHE A 39 -7.25 4.28 10.72
N GLY A 40 -7.99 3.27 11.16
CA GLY A 40 -9.31 3.50 11.73
C GLY A 40 -9.98 2.22 12.19
N GLY A 41 -11.16 2.39 12.74
CA GLY A 41 -11.85 1.37 13.51
C GLY A 41 -11.28 1.31 14.93
N GLY A 42 -11.94 0.55 15.77
CA GLY A 42 -11.57 0.34 17.15
C GLY A 42 -11.87 -1.11 17.55
N ARG A 43 -12.40 -1.29 18.75
CA ARG A 43 -12.94 -2.59 19.13
C ARG A 43 -14.10 -2.95 18.20
N VAL A 44 -14.12 -4.19 17.72
CA VAL A 44 -15.08 -4.62 16.69
C VAL A 44 -16.55 -4.34 17.08
N ALA A 45 -16.89 -4.55 18.36
CA ALA A 45 -18.24 -4.30 18.87
C ALA A 45 -18.64 -2.82 18.89
N GLU A 46 -17.68 -1.91 18.81
CA GLU A 46 -17.86 -0.46 18.91
C GLU A 46 -17.70 0.24 17.56
N THR A 47 -17.14 -0.46 16.58
CA THR A 47 -16.90 0.11 15.25
C THR A 47 -18.20 0.23 14.47
N SER A 48 -18.52 1.42 14.01
CA SER A 48 -19.70 1.68 13.17
C SER A 48 -19.49 1.13 11.75
N THR A 49 -20.61 0.85 11.05
CA THR A 49 -20.59 0.47 9.62
C THR A 49 -19.89 1.54 8.78
N ARG A 50 -20.08 2.81 9.09
CA ARG A 50 -19.43 3.91 8.37
C ARG A 50 -17.91 3.85 8.49
N GLU A 51 -17.37 3.65 9.68
CA GLU A 51 -15.92 3.52 9.89
C GLU A 51 -15.36 2.29 9.19
N PHE A 52 -16.09 1.16 9.26
CA PHE A 52 -15.76 -0.05 8.52
C PHE A 52 -15.66 0.26 7.02
N ASP A 53 -16.70 0.86 6.44
CA ASP A 53 -16.77 1.16 5.01
C ASP A 53 -15.67 2.15 4.58
N GLU A 54 -15.40 3.20 5.36
CA GLU A 54 -14.35 4.18 5.10
C GLU A 54 -12.98 3.49 5.01
N VAL A 55 -12.61 2.69 6.01
CA VAL A 55 -11.32 1.99 6.03
C VAL A 55 -11.20 0.97 4.89
N MET A 56 -12.24 0.16 4.68
CA MET A 56 -12.22 -0.86 3.62
C MET A 56 -12.22 -0.24 2.23
N ASN A 57 -12.96 0.84 2.01
CA ASN A 57 -13.03 1.52 0.72
C ASN A 57 -11.68 2.16 0.36
N VAL A 58 -11.01 2.86 1.28
CA VAL A 58 -9.72 3.46 0.99
C VAL A 58 -8.64 2.40 0.88
N ASN A 59 -8.46 1.57 1.93
CA ASN A 59 -7.31 0.68 2.03
C ASN A 59 -7.36 -0.47 1.02
N LEU A 60 -8.49 -1.19 0.96
CA LEU A 60 -8.57 -2.41 0.16
C LEU A 60 -9.17 -2.16 -1.22
N ARG A 61 -10.33 -1.50 -1.29
CA ARG A 61 -11.01 -1.26 -2.57
C ARG A 61 -10.21 -0.29 -3.46
N GLY A 62 -9.67 0.80 -2.87
CA GLY A 62 -8.83 1.74 -3.60
C GLY A 62 -7.55 1.08 -4.13
N THR A 63 -6.86 0.30 -3.29
CA THR A 63 -5.70 -0.51 -3.73
C THR A 63 -6.09 -1.46 -4.86
N PHE A 64 -7.25 -2.13 -4.77
CA PHE A 64 -7.74 -3.00 -5.84
C PHE A 64 -7.97 -2.25 -7.16
N PHE A 65 -8.60 -1.08 -7.13
CA PHE A 65 -8.81 -0.28 -8.34
C PHE A 65 -7.50 0.13 -9.00
N CYS A 66 -6.54 0.65 -8.22
CA CYS A 66 -5.23 1.03 -8.72
C CYS A 66 -4.43 -0.17 -9.25
N CYS A 67 -4.44 -1.29 -8.53
CA CYS A 67 -3.83 -2.54 -8.99
C CYS A 67 -4.42 -3.00 -10.33
N ARG A 68 -5.74 -3.02 -10.46
CA ARG A 68 -6.42 -3.44 -11.68
C ARG A 68 -6.07 -2.56 -12.88
N ALA A 69 -6.12 -1.23 -12.70
CA ALA A 69 -5.78 -0.28 -13.75
C ALA A 69 -4.30 -0.37 -14.13
N GLY A 70 -3.39 -0.34 -13.15
CA GLY A 70 -1.96 -0.45 -13.38
C GLY A 70 -1.56 -1.78 -14.01
N PHE A 71 -2.16 -2.88 -13.56
CA PHE A 71 -1.88 -4.21 -14.11
C PHE A 71 -2.29 -4.31 -15.60
N ARG A 72 -3.43 -3.72 -16.00
CA ARG A 72 -3.83 -3.65 -17.41
C ARG A 72 -2.78 -2.93 -18.27
N VAL A 73 -2.29 -1.79 -17.82
CA VAL A 73 -1.24 -1.02 -18.49
C VAL A 73 0.06 -1.82 -18.55
N MET A 74 0.53 -2.33 -17.42
CA MET A 74 1.79 -3.09 -17.30
C MET A 74 1.77 -4.36 -18.15
N ARG A 75 0.62 -5.03 -18.26
CA ARG A 75 0.48 -6.21 -19.12
C ARG A 75 0.64 -5.86 -20.60
N GLN A 76 0.10 -4.74 -21.05
CA GLN A 76 0.20 -4.29 -22.46
C GLN A 76 1.63 -3.86 -22.80
N GLN A 77 2.34 -3.23 -21.86
CA GLN A 77 3.73 -2.77 -22.07
C GLN A 77 4.80 -3.84 -21.85
N GLY A 78 4.43 -5.02 -21.35
CA GLY A 78 5.32 -6.16 -21.17
C GLY A 78 6.10 -6.21 -19.85
N GLY A 79 5.64 -5.50 -18.81
CA GLY A 79 6.21 -5.59 -17.47
C GLY A 79 6.00 -4.35 -16.63
N GLY A 80 6.33 -4.47 -15.34
CA GLY A 80 6.25 -3.39 -14.36
C GLY A 80 6.44 -3.89 -12.93
N VAL A 81 6.37 -2.98 -11.99
CA VAL A 81 6.47 -3.26 -10.56
C VAL A 81 5.29 -2.64 -9.81
N VAL A 82 4.61 -3.43 -9.01
CA VAL A 82 3.53 -2.98 -8.12
C VAL A 82 3.99 -3.15 -6.68
N LEU A 83 3.95 -2.09 -5.91
CA LEU A 83 4.27 -2.06 -4.49
C LEU A 83 3.00 -1.67 -3.71
N ASN A 84 2.51 -2.59 -2.91
CA ASN A 84 1.33 -2.36 -2.09
C ASN A 84 1.74 -2.07 -0.64
N MET A 85 1.33 -0.93 -0.11
CA MET A 85 1.58 -0.56 1.27
C MET A 85 0.59 -1.28 2.20
N SER A 86 1.04 -2.39 2.77
CA SER A 86 0.32 -3.09 3.83
C SER A 86 0.70 -2.52 5.20
N SER A 87 0.95 -3.36 6.16
CA SER A 87 1.36 -3.04 7.53
C SER A 87 1.79 -4.34 8.23
N VAL A 88 2.49 -4.26 9.36
CA VAL A 88 2.56 -5.38 10.30
C VAL A 88 1.16 -5.88 10.68
N ALA A 89 0.16 -4.98 10.72
CA ALA A 89 -1.24 -5.33 10.92
C ALA A 89 -1.87 -6.12 9.75
N GLY A 90 -1.17 -6.31 8.64
CA GLY A 90 -1.53 -7.24 7.56
C GLY A 90 -0.89 -8.61 7.71
N VAL A 91 0.01 -8.78 8.69
CA VAL A 91 0.68 -10.04 9.03
C VAL A 91 0.12 -10.63 10.31
N GLN A 92 -0.23 -9.78 11.26
CA GLN A 92 -0.87 -10.16 12.52
C GLN A 92 -1.91 -9.11 12.93
N ALA A 93 -2.71 -9.40 13.96
CA ALA A 93 -3.78 -8.50 14.41
C ALA A 93 -3.81 -8.41 15.93
N TRP A 94 -4.27 -7.27 16.44
CA TRP A 94 -4.40 -7.00 17.87
C TRP A 94 -5.80 -6.52 18.21
N ALA A 95 -6.14 -6.56 19.47
CA ALA A 95 -7.38 -5.97 19.96
C ALA A 95 -7.42 -4.46 19.59
N GLY A 96 -8.55 -4.01 19.05
CA GLY A 96 -8.73 -2.63 18.60
C GLY A 96 -8.24 -2.32 17.18
N THR A 97 -7.68 -3.30 16.45
CA THR A 97 -7.25 -3.11 15.05
C THR A 97 -8.04 -3.94 14.06
N GLY A 98 -9.16 -4.53 14.45
CA GLY A 98 -9.86 -5.56 13.66
C GLY A 98 -10.15 -5.15 12.23
N VAL A 99 -10.77 -4.00 12.01
CA VAL A 99 -11.13 -3.51 10.66
C VAL A 99 -9.88 -3.13 9.86
N TYR A 100 -8.97 -2.40 10.48
CA TYR A 100 -7.70 -2.02 9.85
C TYR A 100 -6.90 -3.27 9.46
N SER A 101 -6.72 -4.22 10.39
CA SER A 101 -6.02 -5.47 10.12
C SER A 101 -6.70 -6.28 9.01
N ALA A 102 -8.02 -6.37 8.99
CA ALA A 102 -8.76 -7.03 7.91
C ALA A 102 -8.45 -6.40 6.54
N SER A 103 -8.45 -5.05 6.46
CA SER A 103 -8.10 -4.34 5.23
C SER A 103 -6.67 -4.64 4.77
N LYS A 104 -5.70 -4.64 5.71
CA LYS A 104 -4.28 -4.89 5.42
C LYS A 104 -3.97 -6.36 5.11
N HIS A 105 -4.65 -7.32 5.73
CA HIS A 105 -4.62 -8.73 5.33
C HIS A 105 -5.22 -8.94 3.93
N GLY A 106 -6.31 -8.21 3.59
CA GLY A 106 -6.87 -8.21 2.24
C GLY A 106 -5.87 -7.75 1.18
N ILE A 107 -5.07 -6.72 1.50
CA ILE A 107 -3.96 -6.26 0.62
C ILE A 107 -2.91 -7.36 0.45
N MET A 108 -2.55 -8.10 1.52
CA MET A 108 -1.59 -9.21 1.42
C MET A 108 -2.09 -10.31 0.49
N ALA A 109 -3.36 -10.71 0.62
CA ALA A 109 -3.97 -11.70 -0.24
C ALA A 109 -4.02 -11.23 -1.70
N LEU A 110 -4.43 -9.98 -1.95
CA LEU A 110 -4.46 -9.36 -3.27
C LEU A 110 -3.05 -9.32 -3.89
N THR A 111 -2.04 -8.90 -3.12
CA THR A 111 -0.63 -8.85 -3.55
C THR A 111 -0.14 -10.21 -4.01
N LYS A 112 -0.44 -11.27 -3.24
CA LYS A 112 -0.01 -12.64 -3.57
C LYS A 112 -0.69 -13.16 -4.84
N ALA A 113 -1.99 -12.94 -4.98
CA ALA A 113 -2.72 -13.32 -6.20
C ALA A 113 -2.16 -12.61 -7.45
N LEU A 114 -2.00 -11.28 -7.35
CA LEU A 114 -1.44 -10.49 -8.46
C LEU A 114 0.01 -10.83 -8.79
N ALA A 115 0.82 -11.24 -7.80
CA ALA A 115 2.19 -11.70 -8.05
C ALA A 115 2.19 -12.97 -8.93
N ASP A 116 1.28 -13.90 -8.68
CA ASP A 116 1.15 -15.11 -9.50
C ASP A 116 0.59 -14.80 -10.89
N GLU A 117 -0.43 -13.97 -10.99
CA GLU A 117 -1.01 -13.51 -12.27
C GLU A 117 -0.01 -12.69 -13.10
N GLY A 118 0.90 -11.97 -12.48
CA GLY A 118 1.88 -11.09 -13.12
C GLY A 118 3.07 -11.81 -13.76
N ARG A 119 3.39 -13.02 -13.30
CA ARG A 119 4.56 -13.79 -13.79
C ARG A 119 4.67 -13.91 -15.32
N PRO A 120 3.59 -14.28 -16.05
CA PRO A 120 3.65 -14.40 -17.50
C PRO A 120 3.91 -13.06 -18.23
N TYR A 121 3.71 -11.94 -17.54
CA TYR A 121 3.81 -10.59 -18.11
C TYR A 121 5.02 -9.82 -17.61
N ASN A 122 5.94 -10.43 -16.85
CA ASN A 122 7.08 -9.77 -16.20
C ASN A 122 6.65 -8.64 -15.23
N ILE A 123 5.49 -8.79 -14.59
CA ILE A 123 5.00 -7.87 -13.56
C ILE A 123 5.40 -8.43 -12.21
N LYS A 124 6.18 -7.67 -11.45
CA LYS A 124 6.55 -7.97 -10.06
C LYS A 124 5.58 -7.30 -9.12
N VAL A 125 5.12 -8.02 -8.10
CA VAL A 125 4.20 -7.47 -7.10
C VAL A 125 4.72 -7.79 -5.71
N SER A 126 4.86 -6.77 -4.88
CA SER A 126 5.39 -6.87 -3.52
C SER A 126 4.51 -6.11 -2.54
N ALA A 127 4.46 -6.59 -1.29
CA ALA A 127 3.89 -5.87 -0.18
C ALA A 127 5.00 -5.32 0.73
N ILE A 128 4.88 -4.08 1.17
CA ILE A 128 5.68 -3.47 2.22
C ILE A 128 4.81 -3.42 3.48
N CYS A 129 5.32 -3.95 4.58
CA CYS A 129 4.58 -4.11 5.82
C CYS A 129 5.30 -3.37 6.97
N PRO A 130 5.23 -2.05 7.00
CA PRO A 130 5.86 -1.28 8.08
C PRO A 130 5.05 -1.40 9.38
N ALA A 131 5.77 -1.30 10.51
CA ALA A 131 5.18 -1.01 11.81
C ALA A 131 4.83 0.49 11.92
N GLY A 132 4.74 1.04 13.12
CA GLY A 132 4.39 2.45 13.31
C GLY A 132 5.42 3.39 12.68
N VAL A 133 5.03 4.02 11.58
CA VAL A 133 5.82 5.04 10.87
C VAL A 133 5.52 6.42 11.48
N ALA A 134 6.51 7.29 11.55
CA ALA A 134 6.33 8.66 12.00
C ALA A 134 5.40 9.44 11.04
N ASP A 135 4.47 10.18 11.61
CA ASP A 135 3.53 11.04 10.89
C ASP A 135 3.41 12.36 11.64
N GLU A 136 3.96 13.42 11.06
CA GLU A 136 3.99 14.75 11.70
C GLU A 136 2.60 15.29 12.05
N LEU A 137 1.58 14.95 11.27
CA LEU A 137 0.20 15.41 11.50
C LEU A 137 -0.47 14.65 12.65
N VAL A 138 -0.21 13.35 12.75
CA VAL A 138 -0.79 12.48 13.80
C VAL A 138 0.03 12.58 15.07
N ASP A 139 1.35 12.66 14.96
CA ASP A 139 2.28 12.58 16.09
C ASP A 139 2.43 13.90 16.85
N ALA A 140 1.91 15.01 16.34
CA ALA A 140 1.97 16.32 17.00
C ALA A 140 1.38 16.31 18.43
N SER A 141 0.42 15.42 18.68
CA SER A 141 -0.22 15.25 19.99
C SER A 141 0.33 14.10 20.83
N MET A 142 1.32 13.34 20.32
CA MET A 142 1.87 12.18 21.00
C MET A 142 3.04 12.55 21.92
N ASP A 143 3.27 11.71 22.94
CA ASP A 143 4.45 11.78 23.80
C ASP A 143 5.73 11.66 22.97
N GLU A 144 6.74 12.48 23.28
CA GLU A 144 8.03 12.53 22.56
C GLU A 144 8.74 11.15 22.51
N ARG A 145 8.61 10.36 23.57
CA ARG A 145 9.15 9.00 23.62
C ARG A 145 8.50 8.10 22.57
N LEU A 146 7.16 8.15 22.46
CA LEU A 146 6.43 7.35 21.46
C LEU A 146 6.76 7.79 20.02
N ARG A 147 7.09 9.06 19.80
CA ARG A 147 7.55 9.55 18.51
C ARG A 147 8.95 9.03 18.17
N SER A 148 9.87 9.05 19.13
CA SER A 148 11.27 8.62 18.90
C SER A 148 11.42 7.12 18.61
N GLU A 149 10.40 6.32 18.93
CA GLU A 149 10.38 4.87 18.66
C GLU A 149 9.73 4.50 17.32
N LYS A 150 9.33 5.49 16.49
CA LYS A 150 8.72 5.24 15.20
C LYS A 150 9.75 5.10 14.08
N ILE A 151 9.34 4.38 13.04
CA ILE A 151 10.14 4.22 11.82
C ILE A 151 10.14 5.54 11.05
N ASP A 152 11.32 5.96 10.56
CA ASP A 152 11.41 7.11 9.65
C ASP A 152 10.72 6.78 8.32
N PRO A 153 9.85 7.66 7.79
CA PRO A 153 9.27 7.48 6.46
C PRO A 153 10.30 7.23 5.36
N PHE A 154 11.51 7.77 5.49
CA PHE A 154 12.59 7.53 4.54
C PHE A 154 13.06 6.07 4.50
N ASP A 155 13.06 5.35 5.62
CA ASP A 155 13.39 3.91 5.65
C ASP A 155 12.38 3.10 4.82
N VAL A 156 11.10 3.49 4.87
CA VAL A 156 10.05 2.87 4.07
C VAL A 156 10.22 3.22 2.58
N ALA A 157 10.61 4.46 2.28
CA ALA A 157 10.87 4.88 0.91
C ALA A 157 12.09 4.16 0.31
N GLU A 158 13.19 4.00 1.06
CA GLU A 158 14.35 3.21 0.63
C GLU A 158 14.00 1.74 0.38
N ALA A 159 13.17 1.15 1.24
CA ALA A 159 12.65 -0.19 1.02
C ALA A 159 11.84 -0.30 -0.28
N ALA A 160 11.03 0.71 -0.59
CA ALA A 160 10.29 0.76 -1.86
C ALA A 160 11.23 0.87 -3.07
N ILE A 161 12.28 1.69 -3.00
CA ILE A 161 13.31 1.81 -4.04
C ILE A 161 14.04 0.48 -4.21
N PHE A 162 14.46 -0.17 -3.12
CA PHE A 162 15.10 -1.48 -3.17
C PHE A 162 14.23 -2.49 -3.92
N LEU A 163 12.95 -2.62 -3.58
CA LEU A 163 12.03 -3.55 -4.23
C LEU A 163 11.80 -3.21 -5.71
N ALA A 164 11.70 -1.92 -6.05
CA ALA A 164 11.48 -1.45 -7.40
C ALA A 164 12.68 -1.71 -8.33
N THR A 165 13.90 -1.68 -7.79
CA THR A 165 15.16 -1.79 -8.53
C THR A 165 15.75 -3.19 -8.58
N LEU A 166 15.12 -4.19 -7.96
CA LEU A 166 15.53 -5.58 -8.03
C LEU A 166 15.67 -6.06 -9.49
N GLY A 167 16.69 -6.87 -9.75
CA GLY A 167 16.95 -7.47 -11.07
C GLY A 167 15.75 -8.25 -11.61
N LYS A 168 15.74 -8.49 -12.92
CA LYS A 168 14.60 -9.04 -13.68
C LYS A 168 13.96 -10.28 -13.05
N TYR A 169 14.76 -11.17 -12.50
CA TYR A 169 14.29 -12.47 -11.98
C TYR A 169 14.15 -12.50 -10.44
N ALA A 170 14.44 -11.39 -9.78
CA ALA A 170 14.32 -11.30 -8.33
C ALA A 170 13.00 -10.61 -7.94
N VAL A 171 12.30 -11.21 -6.99
CA VAL A 171 11.12 -10.63 -6.36
C VAL A 171 11.13 -10.96 -4.87
N VAL A 172 10.82 -9.97 -4.06
CA VAL A 172 10.53 -10.12 -2.64
C VAL A 172 9.04 -9.90 -2.48
N HIS A 173 8.30 -10.95 -2.19
CA HIS A 173 6.83 -10.86 -2.15
C HIS A 173 6.31 -10.05 -0.96
N GLN A 174 7.08 -10.06 0.16
CA GLN A 174 6.72 -9.37 1.39
C GLN A 174 7.98 -8.86 2.07
N LEU A 175 7.99 -7.59 2.43
CA LEU A 175 9.04 -6.96 3.23
C LEU A 175 8.42 -6.36 4.50
N VAL A 176 8.80 -6.90 5.64
CA VAL A 176 8.37 -6.40 6.96
C VAL A 176 9.45 -5.46 7.48
N ILE A 177 9.05 -4.27 7.88
CA ILE A 177 9.92 -3.27 8.53
C ILE A 177 9.36 -3.05 9.91
N ASP A 178 10.06 -3.58 10.91
CA ASP A 178 9.62 -3.52 12.28
C ASP A 178 10.38 -2.50 13.09
N ARG A 179 9.83 -2.12 14.24
CA ARG A 179 10.50 -1.23 15.17
C ARG A 179 11.47 -2.02 16.05
N LEU A 180 12.67 -1.50 16.23
CA LEU A 180 13.61 -2.05 17.21
C LEU A 180 13.01 -1.89 18.61
N GLY A 181 12.86 -2.99 19.35
CA GLY A 181 12.31 -3.00 20.70
C GLY A 181 10.77 -3.00 20.76
N ALA A 182 10.06 -3.26 19.66
CA ALA A 182 8.62 -3.52 19.72
C ALA A 182 8.37 -4.87 20.42
N ASP A 183 7.56 -4.85 21.46
CA ASP A 183 6.99 -6.08 22.03
C ASP A 183 5.80 -6.52 21.15
N TRP A 184 5.84 -7.76 20.69
CA TRP A 184 4.80 -8.39 19.88
C TRP A 184 3.76 -9.10 20.76
#